data_df37ca161249867991dfb55345850c5d
#
_entry.id   df37ca161249867991dfb55345850c5d
#
_cell.length_a   1.000
_cell.length_b   1.000
_cell.length_c   1.000
_cell.angle_alpha   90.00
_cell.angle_beta   90.00
_cell.angle_gamma   90.00
#
_symmetry.space_group_name_H-M   'P 1'
#
loop_
_entity.id
_entity.type
_entity.pdbx_description
1 polymer ?
#
loop_
_entity_poly.entity_id
_entity_poly.type
_entity_poly.pdbx_seq_one_letter_code
_entity_poly.pdbx_strand_id
1 'polypeptide(L)'
;FSPKAARSAGRRFLLLTSLGLALLVSACGPVNSPRPGTNGSENTLYSPFSGRSPKTLDPAVSYSSDETAYVYSIYEPPYQYHYLKRPYEVVPLTAVSLAVPRYFDKAGRELPQNADPSLIAESRYSIPIRSGIRFAPHPAFAKTSDGKPAYFDLAPEKAAALKSPLDLPLKGTRELTAEDYVYAIKRIASPRVVSPAFSTLSSHIIGLREMRDAIRREDAAEHHPAFLDLRKIPFPENGVSAPDPHTLVIRIRGKYPQFQDWLTMSFFAPVPWEAEAFYANPGFKENSIGLAWWPVGTGPYMMTAYEENRRHVLSRNPDFHFSAYPCEGAPGDREKGLLADCGKPLPFIDRIVFTMEKEAIPLRTKFLQGYYDSPAIDRSDVGQGFLVEAADSPELAREYAEKKIQFPRTVDLSNGYLGFNMMDPVVGAGKTPEEAARHRALRQAISIAIDWEEEIAIFQKDQAIPLMGPIPPGIDPRFNEMNPVVYRMTAS
;
A
#
# COMPACT_ATOMS: atom_id res chain seq x y z
N PHE A 1 56.65 -39.51 -48.98
CA PHE A 1 55.86 -38.75 -48.03
C PHE A 1 56.81 -37.88 -47.19
N SER A 2 56.72 -36.57 -47.41
CA SER A 2 57.61 -35.59 -46.76
C SER A 2 57.21 -35.32 -45.29
N PRO A 3 58.15 -35.39 -44.36
CA PRO A 3 57.82 -35.15 -42.92
C PRO A 3 57.34 -33.74 -42.55
N LYS A 4 57.47 -32.80 -43.51
CA LYS A 4 56.96 -31.42 -43.33
C LYS A 4 55.45 -31.30 -43.43
N ALA A 5 54.74 -32.18 -44.16
CA ALA A 5 53.31 -32.18 -44.28
C ALA A 5 52.58 -32.67 -42.98
N ALA A 6 53.15 -33.66 -42.30
CA ALA A 6 52.58 -34.18 -41.06
C ALA A 6 52.70 -33.19 -39.88
N ARG A 7 53.76 -32.37 -39.84
CA ARG A 7 53.95 -31.34 -38.80
C ARG A 7 52.97 -30.16 -38.98
N SER A 8 52.59 -29.82 -40.23
CA SER A 8 51.64 -28.75 -40.49
C SER A 8 50.17 -29.13 -40.18
N ALA A 9 49.83 -30.41 -40.43
CA ALA A 9 48.52 -30.95 -40.13
C ALA A 9 48.28 -31.06 -38.60
N GLY A 10 49.28 -31.54 -37.86
CA GLY A 10 49.24 -31.63 -36.39
C GLY A 10 49.13 -30.24 -35.73
N ARG A 11 49.85 -29.24 -36.21
CA ARG A 11 49.76 -27.85 -35.72
C ARG A 11 48.40 -27.20 -36.02
N ARG A 12 47.80 -27.46 -37.17
CA ARG A 12 46.44 -26.95 -37.48
C ARG A 12 45.37 -27.66 -36.67
N PHE A 13 45.52 -28.94 -36.41
CA PHE A 13 44.62 -29.71 -35.54
C PHE A 13 44.68 -29.25 -34.08
N LEU A 14 45.91 -29.02 -33.55
CA LEU A 14 46.08 -28.46 -32.19
C LEU A 14 45.55 -27.02 -32.07
N LEU A 15 45.69 -26.18 -33.09
CA LEU A 15 45.14 -24.82 -33.12
C LEU A 15 43.63 -24.82 -33.23
N LEU A 16 43.02 -25.72 -33.99
CA LEU A 16 41.57 -25.85 -34.10
C LEU A 16 40.95 -26.43 -32.79
N THR A 17 41.62 -27.38 -32.15
CA THR A 17 41.18 -27.92 -30.86
C THR A 17 41.34 -26.91 -29.72
N SER A 18 42.43 -26.12 -29.70
CA SER A 18 42.61 -25.07 -28.70
C SER A 18 41.66 -23.88 -28.94
N LEU A 19 41.31 -23.56 -30.18
CA LEU A 19 40.32 -22.55 -30.51
C LEU A 19 38.90 -23.01 -30.16
N GLY A 20 38.58 -24.29 -30.39
CA GLY A 20 37.33 -24.94 -29.98
C GLY A 20 37.17 -24.99 -28.45
N LEU A 21 38.28 -25.31 -27.73
CA LEU A 21 38.28 -25.32 -26.28
C LEU A 21 38.17 -23.91 -25.69
N ALA A 22 38.82 -22.92 -26.30
CA ALA A 22 38.71 -21.50 -25.92
C ALA A 22 37.27 -20.95 -26.16
N LEU A 23 36.63 -21.37 -27.24
CA LEU A 23 35.22 -21.02 -27.52
C LEU A 23 34.26 -21.71 -26.53
N LEU A 24 34.53 -22.94 -26.12
CA LEU A 24 33.76 -23.64 -25.11
C LEU A 24 33.93 -23.02 -23.71
N VAL A 25 35.11 -22.54 -23.35
CA VAL A 25 35.37 -21.85 -22.08
C VAL A 25 34.78 -20.44 -22.09
N SER A 26 34.75 -19.79 -23.24
CA SER A 26 34.08 -18.47 -23.40
C SER A 26 32.55 -18.57 -23.36
N ALA A 27 31.97 -19.74 -23.68
CA ALA A 27 30.56 -20.01 -23.53
C ALA A 27 30.17 -20.28 -22.04
N CYS A 28 31.15 -20.57 -21.19
CA CYS A 28 30.97 -20.70 -19.72
C CYS A 28 31.36 -19.41 -18.98
N GLY A 29 31.18 -18.23 -19.57
CA GLY A 29 31.11 -17.01 -18.76
C GLY A 29 30.02 -17.15 -17.70
N PRO A 30 30.01 -16.33 -16.65
CA PRO A 30 29.02 -16.45 -15.57
C PRO A 30 27.61 -16.16 -16.09
N VAL A 31 27.06 -17.14 -16.81
CA VAL A 31 25.70 -17.09 -17.39
C VAL A 31 24.64 -17.46 -16.31
N ASN A 32 24.97 -17.30 -15.06
CA ASN A 32 24.01 -17.47 -13.96
C ASN A 32 23.37 -16.16 -13.51
N SER A 33 23.39 -15.12 -14.35
CA SER A 33 22.47 -14.02 -14.11
C SER A 33 21.06 -14.51 -14.45
N PRO A 34 20.10 -14.51 -13.51
CA PRO A 34 18.72 -14.84 -13.83
C PRO A 34 18.11 -13.89 -14.86
N ARG A 35 18.85 -12.86 -15.29
CA ARG A 35 18.42 -11.79 -16.20
C ARG A 35 19.54 -11.41 -17.18
N PRO A 36 19.91 -12.33 -18.08
CA PRO A 36 20.91 -12.03 -19.09
C PRO A 36 20.39 -10.89 -20.00
N GLY A 37 21.20 -9.87 -20.20
CA GLY A 37 20.90 -8.75 -21.12
C GLY A 37 20.24 -7.51 -20.47
N THR A 38 20.01 -7.48 -19.16
CA THR A 38 19.71 -6.22 -18.47
C THR A 38 21.02 -5.45 -18.30
N ASN A 39 21.18 -4.36 -19.07
CA ASN A 39 22.42 -3.57 -19.09
C ASN A 39 22.62 -2.69 -17.84
N GLY A 40 22.00 -3.00 -16.71
CA GLY A 40 22.21 -2.29 -15.44
C GLY A 40 21.83 -0.79 -15.44
N SER A 41 21.19 -0.31 -16.51
CA SER A 41 20.82 1.10 -16.64
C SER A 41 19.54 1.46 -15.88
N GLU A 42 18.72 0.47 -15.53
CA GLU A 42 17.46 0.63 -14.82
C GLU A 42 17.55 -0.05 -13.44
N ASN A 43 17.33 0.73 -12.37
CA ASN A 43 17.30 0.19 -11.02
C ASN A 43 15.94 -0.49 -10.76
N THR A 44 15.88 -1.81 -10.97
CA THR A 44 14.65 -2.59 -10.87
C THR A 44 14.64 -3.45 -9.61
N LEU A 45 13.59 -3.32 -8.81
CA LEU A 45 13.28 -4.20 -7.68
C LEU A 45 12.40 -5.36 -8.17
N TYR A 46 12.82 -6.57 -7.88
CA TYR A 46 12.06 -7.78 -8.18
C TYR A 46 11.57 -8.43 -6.90
N SER A 47 10.25 -8.56 -6.78
CA SER A 47 9.61 -9.12 -5.59
C SER A 47 8.55 -10.14 -5.98
N PRO A 48 8.47 -11.29 -5.29
CA PRO A 48 7.36 -12.20 -5.49
C PRO A 48 6.13 -11.73 -4.71
N PHE A 49 4.96 -12.20 -5.12
CA PHE A 49 3.74 -12.22 -4.31
C PHE A 49 3.12 -13.61 -4.33
N SER A 50 2.38 -13.97 -3.30
CA SER A 50 1.78 -15.29 -3.15
C SER A 50 0.26 -15.22 -3.09
N GLY A 51 -0.38 -16.41 -3.24
CA GLY A 51 -1.82 -16.52 -3.13
C GLY A 51 -2.57 -16.05 -4.38
N ARG A 52 -2.77 -14.75 -4.53
CA ARG A 52 -3.54 -14.13 -5.62
C ARG A 52 -3.07 -12.70 -5.90
N SER A 53 -3.47 -12.17 -7.04
CA SER A 53 -3.38 -10.72 -7.28
C SER A 53 -4.19 -9.92 -6.26
N PRO A 54 -3.83 -8.65 -6.00
CA PRO A 54 -4.66 -7.74 -5.23
C PRO A 54 -6.12 -7.77 -5.68
N LYS A 55 -7.06 -7.75 -4.74
CA LYS A 55 -8.50 -7.73 -5.08
C LYS A 55 -8.89 -6.44 -5.77
N THR A 56 -8.30 -5.35 -5.31
CA THR A 56 -8.54 -4.02 -5.84
C THR A 56 -7.40 -3.08 -5.47
N LEU A 57 -7.10 -2.15 -6.36
CA LEU A 57 -6.22 -1.02 -6.10
C LEU A 57 -6.99 0.30 -6.06
N ASP A 58 -8.32 0.25 -6.04
CA ASP A 58 -9.16 1.44 -5.83
C ASP A 58 -8.99 1.94 -4.39
N PRO A 59 -8.50 3.16 -4.16
CA PRO A 59 -8.15 3.66 -2.83
C PRO A 59 -9.36 3.80 -1.91
N ALA A 60 -10.58 3.93 -2.45
CA ALA A 60 -11.80 3.98 -1.66
C ALA A 60 -12.25 2.61 -1.14
N VAL A 61 -11.68 1.50 -1.66
CA VAL A 61 -12.05 0.12 -1.35
C VAL A 61 -10.90 -0.68 -0.79
N SER A 62 -9.68 -0.41 -1.26
CA SER A 62 -8.47 -1.14 -0.86
C SER A 62 -8.22 -1.03 0.65
N TYR A 63 -8.12 -2.18 1.31
CA TYR A 63 -7.94 -2.27 2.76
C TYR A 63 -7.01 -3.41 3.19
N SER A 64 -6.65 -4.29 2.27
CA SER A 64 -5.87 -5.49 2.55
C SER A 64 -4.37 -5.18 2.56
N SER A 65 -3.60 -5.86 3.42
CA SER A 65 -2.15 -5.66 3.52
C SER A 65 -1.39 -6.02 2.24
N ASP A 66 -1.88 -6.98 1.47
CA ASP A 66 -1.33 -7.38 0.16
C ASP A 66 -1.50 -6.29 -0.92
N GLU A 67 -2.39 -5.34 -0.72
CA GLU A 67 -2.64 -4.19 -1.61
C GLU A 67 -1.77 -2.99 -1.28
N THR A 68 -1.29 -2.90 -0.03
CA THR A 68 -0.61 -1.71 0.53
C THR A 68 0.62 -1.31 -0.28
N ALA A 69 1.46 -2.26 -0.69
CA ALA A 69 2.68 -1.97 -1.46
C ALA A 69 2.38 -1.30 -2.81
N TYR A 70 1.24 -1.60 -3.42
CA TYR A 70 0.80 -0.97 -4.66
C TYR A 70 0.17 0.39 -4.41
N VAL A 71 -0.81 0.42 -3.50
CA VAL A 71 -1.66 1.59 -3.26
C VAL A 71 -0.84 2.78 -2.78
N TYR A 72 0.03 2.60 -1.78
CA TYR A 72 0.89 3.69 -1.28
C TYR A 72 2.10 4.01 -2.18
N SER A 73 2.36 3.20 -3.21
CA SER A 73 3.32 3.56 -4.26
C SER A 73 2.71 4.42 -5.36
N ILE A 74 1.38 4.41 -5.51
CA ILE A 74 0.67 5.07 -6.62
C ILE A 74 -0.12 6.29 -6.14
N TYR A 75 -0.70 6.22 -4.94
CA TYR A 75 -1.56 7.26 -4.39
C TYR A 75 -0.89 7.98 -3.22
N GLU A 76 -1.22 9.25 -3.06
CA GLU A 76 -0.73 10.09 -1.98
C GLU A 76 -1.90 10.76 -1.25
N PRO A 77 -2.22 10.32 -0.02
CA PRO A 77 -3.16 11.04 0.84
C PRO A 77 -2.58 12.38 1.31
N PRO A 78 -3.36 13.24 1.99
CA PRO A 78 -2.86 14.53 2.49
C PRO A 78 -1.65 14.41 3.42
N TYR A 79 -1.62 13.38 4.26
CA TYR A 79 -0.59 13.13 5.25
C TYR A 79 0.01 11.74 5.11
N GLN A 80 1.12 11.50 5.78
CA GLN A 80 1.77 10.20 5.92
C GLN A 80 2.43 10.08 7.28
N TYR A 81 2.82 8.88 7.66
CA TYR A 81 3.72 8.71 8.79
C TYR A 81 5.16 8.95 8.35
N HIS A 82 5.93 9.60 9.23
CA HIS A 82 7.36 9.80 9.00
C HIS A 82 8.07 8.45 8.86
N TYR A 83 8.91 8.31 7.83
CA TYR A 83 9.49 7.03 7.44
C TYR A 83 10.30 6.35 8.55
N LEU A 84 11.12 7.12 9.31
CA LEU A 84 12.05 6.60 10.30
C LEU A 84 11.63 6.86 11.75
N LYS A 85 10.91 7.94 12.06
CA LYS A 85 10.59 8.30 13.45
C LYS A 85 9.72 7.27 14.15
N ARG A 86 10.09 6.97 15.39
CA ARG A 86 9.33 6.10 16.31
C ARG A 86 9.33 6.76 17.71
N PRO A 87 8.20 6.88 18.41
CA PRO A 87 6.84 6.54 17.97
C PRO A 87 6.46 7.20 16.64
N TYR A 88 5.47 6.64 15.95
CA TYR A 88 5.02 7.15 14.65
C TYR A 88 4.56 8.60 14.74
N GLU A 89 5.07 9.43 13.84
CA GLU A 89 4.75 10.85 13.73
C GLU A 89 4.06 11.12 12.38
N VAL A 90 2.87 11.72 12.42
CA VAL A 90 2.17 12.16 11.20
C VAL A 90 2.87 13.40 10.65
N VAL A 91 3.16 13.38 9.36
CA VAL A 91 3.79 14.50 8.63
C VAL A 91 3.01 14.82 7.35
N PRO A 92 3.10 16.05 6.83
CA PRO A 92 2.49 16.38 5.55
C PRO A 92 3.07 15.55 4.40
N LEU A 93 2.19 15.15 3.45
CA LEU A 93 2.58 14.51 2.18
C LEU A 93 2.21 15.42 1.00
N THR A 94 0.96 15.42 0.56
CA THR A 94 0.48 16.36 -0.44
C THR A 94 0.01 17.69 0.17
N ALA A 95 -0.29 17.70 1.45
CA ALA A 95 -0.56 18.93 2.18
C ALA A 95 0.72 19.74 2.44
N VAL A 96 0.59 21.07 2.55
CA VAL A 96 1.69 21.98 2.91
C VAL A 96 2.08 21.83 4.38
N SER A 97 1.09 21.64 5.26
CA SER A 97 1.25 21.53 6.71
C SER A 97 0.13 20.68 7.31
N LEU A 98 0.32 20.25 8.55
CA LEU A 98 -0.75 19.63 9.34
C LEU A 98 -1.78 20.69 9.71
N ALA A 99 -3.06 20.41 9.48
CA ALA A 99 -4.14 21.32 9.82
C ALA A 99 -4.45 21.24 11.32
N VAL A 100 -4.45 22.39 11.98
CA VAL A 100 -4.99 22.53 13.34
C VAL A 100 -6.50 22.79 13.23
N PRO A 101 -7.38 21.95 13.77
CA PRO A 101 -8.81 22.13 13.65
C PRO A 101 -9.29 23.37 14.40
N ARG A 102 -10.25 24.10 13.82
CA ARG A 102 -11.02 25.14 14.51
C ARG A 102 -12.27 24.48 15.11
N TYR A 103 -12.61 24.82 16.33
CA TYR A 103 -13.75 24.26 17.05
C TYR A 103 -14.93 25.21 17.09
N PHE A 104 -16.15 24.67 16.98
CA PHE A 104 -17.37 25.45 17.01
C PHE A 104 -18.40 24.80 17.94
N ASP A 105 -19.20 25.62 18.62
CA ASP A 105 -20.33 25.18 19.43
C ASP A 105 -21.59 24.92 18.55
N LYS A 106 -22.68 24.48 19.18
CA LYS A 106 -23.96 24.22 18.51
C LYS A 106 -24.59 25.46 17.88
N ALA A 107 -24.21 26.66 18.32
CA ALA A 107 -24.67 27.93 17.74
C ALA A 107 -23.74 28.44 16.61
N GLY A 108 -22.69 27.68 16.26
CA GLY A 108 -21.72 28.04 15.25
C GLY A 108 -20.69 29.08 15.70
N ARG A 109 -20.59 29.36 17.00
CA ARG A 109 -19.58 30.26 17.56
C ARG A 109 -18.26 29.53 17.69
N GLU A 110 -17.17 30.19 17.30
CA GLU A 110 -15.84 29.60 17.44
C GLU A 110 -15.42 29.49 18.90
N LEU A 111 -14.82 28.36 19.24
CA LEU A 111 -14.33 28.04 20.57
C LEU A 111 -12.78 28.02 20.59
N PRO A 112 -12.15 28.31 21.74
CA PRO A 112 -10.70 28.23 21.90
C PRO A 112 -10.22 26.77 21.82
N GLN A 113 -8.92 26.58 21.51
CA GLN A 113 -8.30 25.26 21.34
C GLN A 113 -8.39 24.35 22.57
N ASN A 114 -8.42 24.97 23.77
CA ASN A 114 -8.55 24.28 25.06
C ASN A 114 -10.01 24.14 25.54
N ALA A 115 -11.01 24.37 24.69
CA ALA A 115 -12.42 24.22 25.04
C ALA A 115 -12.73 22.81 25.51
N ASP A 116 -13.68 22.72 26.45
CA ASP A 116 -14.21 21.45 26.92
C ASP A 116 -14.77 20.67 25.72
N PRO A 117 -14.34 19.41 25.50
CA PRO A 117 -14.84 18.58 24.40
C PRO A 117 -16.36 18.46 24.32
N SER A 118 -17.06 18.52 25.44
CA SER A 118 -18.53 18.45 25.50
C SER A 118 -19.25 19.65 24.88
N LEU A 119 -18.56 20.79 24.78
CA LEU A 119 -19.07 22.02 24.17
C LEU A 119 -18.83 22.06 22.65
N ILE A 120 -17.92 21.24 22.14
CA ILE A 120 -17.54 21.21 20.73
C ILE A 120 -18.57 20.42 19.94
N ALA A 121 -19.33 21.10 19.11
CA ALA A 121 -20.27 20.47 18.19
C ALA A 121 -19.64 20.13 16.84
N GLU A 122 -18.66 20.92 16.41
CA GLU A 122 -17.96 20.78 15.13
C GLU A 122 -16.47 21.06 15.26
N SER A 123 -15.65 20.23 14.60
CA SER A 123 -14.24 20.50 14.31
C SER A 123 -14.07 20.73 12.81
N ARG A 124 -13.47 21.84 12.42
CA ARG A 124 -13.24 22.20 11.02
C ARG A 124 -11.76 22.15 10.70
N TYR A 125 -11.40 21.26 9.79
CA TYR A 125 -10.04 21.13 9.27
C TYR A 125 -9.94 21.87 7.93
N SER A 126 -9.01 22.83 7.84
CA SER A 126 -8.64 23.49 6.59
C SER A 126 -7.24 23.03 6.21
N ILE A 127 -7.15 22.21 5.18
CA ILE A 127 -5.93 21.49 4.77
C ILE A 127 -5.38 22.15 3.51
N PRO A 128 -4.24 22.86 3.59
CA PRO A 128 -3.63 23.48 2.42
C PRO A 128 -2.93 22.41 1.58
N ILE A 129 -3.30 22.28 0.32
CA ILE A 129 -2.73 21.33 -0.65
C ILE A 129 -1.59 22.01 -1.42
N ARG A 130 -0.48 21.32 -1.61
CA ARG A 130 0.66 21.82 -2.39
C ARG A 130 0.27 22.01 -3.85
N SER A 131 0.65 23.14 -4.43
CA SER A 131 0.54 23.38 -5.87
C SER A 131 1.63 22.62 -6.65
N GLY A 132 1.39 22.38 -7.94
CA GLY A 132 2.36 21.79 -8.85
C GLY A 132 2.45 20.25 -8.78
N ILE A 133 1.74 19.58 -7.88
CA ILE A 133 1.62 18.11 -7.88
C ILE A 133 0.76 17.70 -9.07
N ARG A 134 1.19 16.68 -9.82
CA ARG A 134 0.50 16.20 -11.03
C ARG A 134 0.14 14.74 -10.93
N PHE A 135 -0.98 14.38 -11.55
CA PHE A 135 -1.29 12.96 -11.76
C PHE A 135 -0.32 12.32 -12.75
N ALA A 136 -0.05 11.03 -12.58
CA ALA A 136 0.72 10.26 -13.55
C ALA A 136 0.09 10.32 -14.95
N PRO A 137 0.90 10.34 -16.04
CA PRO A 137 0.39 10.39 -17.40
C PRO A 137 -0.56 9.23 -17.70
N HIS A 138 -1.80 9.55 -18.11
CA HIS A 138 -2.83 8.55 -18.36
C HIS A 138 -3.73 8.93 -19.54
N PRO A 139 -4.29 7.96 -20.31
CA PRO A 139 -5.23 8.23 -21.40
C PRO A 139 -6.50 8.98 -20.97
N ALA A 140 -6.93 8.84 -19.71
CA ALA A 140 -8.05 9.58 -19.16
C ALA A 140 -7.89 11.12 -19.25
N PHE A 141 -6.65 11.61 -19.24
CA PHE A 141 -6.33 13.04 -19.36
C PHE A 141 -6.00 13.46 -20.80
N ALA A 142 -5.99 12.51 -21.74
CA ALA A 142 -5.68 12.82 -23.12
C ALA A 142 -6.75 13.73 -23.74
N LYS A 143 -6.28 14.71 -24.49
CA LYS A 143 -7.15 15.66 -25.20
C LYS A 143 -6.87 15.61 -26.70
N THR A 144 -7.91 15.80 -27.48
CA THR A 144 -7.85 16.05 -28.92
C THR A 144 -7.34 17.46 -29.21
N SER A 145 -7.03 17.78 -30.45
CA SER A 145 -6.54 19.10 -30.85
C SER A 145 -7.52 20.24 -30.55
N ASP A 146 -8.83 19.95 -30.43
CA ASP A 146 -9.88 20.89 -30.05
C ASP A 146 -10.13 20.94 -28.53
N GLY A 147 -9.27 20.25 -27.74
CA GLY A 147 -9.29 20.29 -26.26
C GLY A 147 -10.30 19.38 -25.58
N LYS A 148 -11.05 18.55 -26.33
CA LYS A 148 -11.98 17.57 -25.76
C LYS A 148 -11.27 16.31 -25.27
N PRO A 149 -11.84 15.57 -24.30
CA PRO A 149 -11.33 14.24 -23.92
C PRO A 149 -11.24 13.32 -25.13
N ALA A 150 -10.07 12.71 -25.34
CA ALA A 150 -9.82 11.92 -26.53
C ALA A 150 -10.51 10.55 -26.55
N TYR A 151 -10.87 10.01 -25.37
CA TYR A 151 -11.27 8.61 -25.23
C TYR A 151 -12.52 8.36 -24.39
N PHE A 152 -13.27 9.38 -23.97
CA PHE A 152 -14.49 9.14 -23.21
C PHE A 152 -15.58 8.49 -24.08
N ASP A 153 -15.62 8.84 -25.36
CA ASP A 153 -16.55 8.29 -26.34
C ASP A 153 -15.91 7.19 -27.22
N LEU A 154 -14.94 6.45 -26.67
CA LEU A 154 -14.31 5.34 -27.37
C LEU A 154 -15.36 4.25 -27.64
N ALA A 155 -15.47 3.79 -28.90
CA ALA A 155 -16.40 2.72 -29.27
C ALA A 155 -16.16 1.47 -28.42
N PRO A 156 -17.20 0.82 -27.84
CA PRO A 156 -17.04 -0.32 -26.94
C PRO A 156 -16.22 -1.46 -27.52
N GLU A 157 -16.33 -1.72 -28.83
CA GLU A 157 -15.58 -2.77 -29.51
C GLU A 157 -14.08 -2.45 -29.57
N LYS A 158 -13.72 -1.16 -29.71
CA LYS A 158 -12.33 -0.72 -29.64
C LYS A 158 -11.79 -0.81 -28.22
N ALA A 159 -12.61 -0.46 -27.23
CA ALA A 159 -12.25 -0.58 -25.81
C ALA A 159 -12.03 -2.06 -25.43
N ALA A 160 -12.90 -2.97 -25.87
CA ALA A 160 -12.80 -4.41 -25.64
C ALA A 160 -11.59 -5.07 -26.32
N ALA A 161 -11.02 -4.46 -27.35
CA ALA A 161 -9.81 -4.97 -28.02
C ALA A 161 -8.51 -4.61 -27.25
N LEU A 162 -8.55 -3.68 -26.30
CA LEU A 162 -7.38 -3.25 -25.54
C LEU A 162 -7.04 -4.25 -24.42
N LYS A 163 -5.78 -4.52 -24.21
CA LYS A 163 -5.27 -5.31 -23.08
C LYS A 163 -4.86 -4.43 -21.90
N SER A 164 -4.59 -3.17 -22.18
CA SER A 164 -4.15 -2.17 -21.21
C SER A 164 -4.70 -0.80 -21.62
N PRO A 165 -5.07 0.07 -20.68
CA PRO A 165 -5.39 1.45 -21.03
C PRO A 165 -4.17 2.15 -21.68
N LEU A 166 -2.96 1.70 -21.39
CA LEU A 166 -1.72 2.26 -21.93
C LEU A 166 -1.45 1.90 -23.40
N ASP A 167 -2.24 0.99 -24.00
CA ASP A 167 -2.21 0.71 -25.45
C ASP A 167 -2.73 1.91 -26.27
N LEU A 168 -3.49 2.81 -25.64
CA LEU A 168 -3.93 4.05 -26.27
C LEU A 168 -2.75 5.02 -26.45
N PRO A 169 -2.56 5.59 -27.66
CA PRO A 169 -1.35 6.35 -27.97
C PRO A 169 -1.26 7.71 -27.25
N LEU A 170 -2.38 8.41 -27.09
CA LEU A 170 -2.39 9.72 -26.44
C LEU A 170 -2.53 9.56 -24.92
N LYS A 171 -1.68 10.26 -24.20
CA LYS A 171 -1.71 10.37 -22.74
C LYS A 171 -1.63 11.83 -22.35
N GLY A 172 -2.19 12.16 -21.22
CA GLY A 172 -2.14 13.51 -20.66
C GLY A 172 -1.94 13.45 -19.16
N THR A 173 -1.81 14.60 -18.56
CA THR A 173 -1.70 14.79 -17.11
C THR A 173 -2.34 16.12 -16.76
N ARG A 174 -2.72 16.30 -15.49
CA ARG A 174 -3.11 17.60 -14.95
C ARG A 174 -2.67 17.75 -13.49
N GLU A 175 -2.72 18.97 -13.03
CA GLU A 175 -2.44 19.29 -11.64
C GLU A 175 -3.51 18.72 -10.71
N LEU A 176 -3.07 18.27 -9.54
CA LEU A 176 -3.89 17.90 -8.40
C LEU A 176 -4.53 19.15 -7.80
N THR A 177 -5.81 19.07 -7.49
CA THR A 177 -6.54 20.14 -6.79
C THR A 177 -7.30 19.58 -5.58
N ALA A 178 -7.72 20.46 -4.69
CA ALA A 178 -8.56 20.11 -3.54
C ALA A 178 -9.90 19.44 -3.95
N GLU A 179 -10.41 19.75 -5.15
CA GLU A 179 -11.62 19.11 -5.68
C GLU A 179 -11.44 17.60 -5.91
N ASP A 180 -10.23 17.11 -6.19
CA ASP A 180 -9.98 15.68 -6.35
C ASP A 180 -10.13 14.91 -5.03
N TYR A 181 -9.85 15.56 -3.91
CA TYR A 181 -10.11 15.02 -2.58
C TYR A 181 -11.60 15.05 -2.24
N VAL A 182 -12.30 16.15 -2.58
CA VAL A 182 -13.76 16.23 -2.43
C VAL A 182 -14.43 15.10 -3.23
N TYR A 183 -13.97 14.89 -4.46
CA TYR A 183 -14.47 13.82 -5.33
C TYR A 183 -14.19 12.43 -4.72
N ALA A 184 -12.99 12.18 -4.22
CA ALA A 184 -12.62 10.91 -3.56
C ALA A 184 -13.49 10.64 -2.32
N ILE A 185 -13.77 11.66 -1.49
CA ILE A 185 -14.63 11.52 -0.32
C ILE A 185 -16.09 11.23 -0.73
N LYS A 186 -16.59 11.86 -1.79
CA LYS A 186 -17.91 11.52 -2.37
C LYS A 186 -17.96 10.06 -2.82
N ARG A 187 -16.87 9.51 -3.39
CA ARG A 187 -16.78 8.11 -3.79
C ARG A 187 -16.92 7.16 -2.61
N ILE A 188 -16.39 7.50 -1.43
CA ILE A 188 -16.59 6.70 -0.20
C ILE A 188 -18.09 6.56 0.13
N ALA A 189 -18.88 7.60 -0.11
CA ALA A 189 -20.32 7.57 0.09
C ALA A 189 -21.07 6.83 -1.03
N SER A 190 -20.47 6.65 -2.20
CA SER A 190 -21.15 6.06 -3.34
C SER A 190 -21.57 4.61 -3.10
N PRO A 191 -22.84 4.24 -3.34
CA PRO A 191 -23.27 2.84 -3.28
C PRO A 191 -22.68 1.96 -4.39
N ARG A 192 -22.14 2.57 -5.46
CA ARG A 192 -21.41 1.86 -6.53
C ARG A 192 -19.99 1.44 -6.12
N VAL A 193 -19.46 2.12 -5.07
CA VAL A 193 -18.11 1.89 -4.52
C VAL A 193 -18.27 1.35 -3.11
N VAL A 194 -18.31 0.13 -2.84
CA VAL A 194 -18.57 -0.45 -1.50
C VAL A 194 -17.37 -0.23 -0.58
N SER A 195 -17.21 1.01 -0.09
CA SER A 195 -16.09 1.38 0.80
C SER A 195 -16.26 0.81 2.20
N PRO A 196 -15.27 0.10 2.75
CA PRO A 196 -15.28 -0.38 4.13
C PRO A 196 -15.21 0.77 5.15
N ALA A 197 -14.67 1.93 4.77
CA ALA A 197 -14.53 3.09 5.64
C ALA A 197 -15.85 3.89 5.81
N PHE A 198 -16.84 3.69 4.94
CA PHE A 198 -18.06 4.50 4.96
C PHE A 198 -18.78 4.51 6.31
N SER A 199 -18.96 3.35 6.93
CA SER A 199 -19.71 3.24 8.18
C SER A 199 -19.10 4.13 9.28
N THR A 200 -17.79 4.05 9.46
CA THR A 200 -17.06 4.84 10.46
C THR A 200 -17.04 6.32 10.07
N LEU A 201 -16.65 6.65 8.85
CA LEU A 201 -16.51 8.04 8.43
C LEU A 201 -17.84 8.79 8.38
N SER A 202 -18.95 8.12 8.05
CA SER A 202 -20.28 8.75 8.02
C SER A 202 -20.81 9.11 9.42
N SER A 203 -20.25 8.55 10.48
CA SER A 203 -20.57 8.97 11.84
C SER A 203 -19.84 10.25 12.25
N HIS A 204 -18.74 10.56 11.60
CA HIS A 204 -17.87 11.69 11.92
C HIS A 204 -17.97 12.84 10.91
N ILE A 205 -17.84 12.57 9.63
CA ILE A 205 -17.89 13.64 8.57
C ILE A 205 -19.34 14.13 8.42
N ILE A 206 -19.52 15.44 8.59
CA ILE A 206 -20.82 16.09 8.43
C ILE A 206 -21.29 15.94 6.98
N GLY A 207 -22.54 15.53 6.77
CA GLY A 207 -23.14 15.38 5.44
C GLY A 207 -22.76 14.11 4.66
N LEU A 208 -21.84 13.25 5.16
CA LEU A 208 -21.38 12.09 4.38
C LEU A 208 -22.47 11.00 4.26
N ARG A 209 -23.32 10.84 5.27
CA ARG A 209 -24.46 9.92 5.20
C ARG A 209 -25.50 10.41 4.20
N GLU A 210 -25.82 11.68 4.29
CA GLU A 210 -26.75 12.40 3.41
C GLU A 210 -26.24 12.43 1.96
N MET A 211 -24.90 12.44 1.77
CA MET A 211 -24.26 12.34 0.46
C MET A 211 -24.57 10.99 -0.21
N ARG A 212 -24.57 9.88 0.54
CA ARG A 212 -24.97 8.57 -0.01
C ARG A 212 -26.39 8.58 -0.54
N ASP A 213 -27.30 9.20 0.19
CA ASP A 213 -28.69 9.29 -0.22
C ASP A 213 -28.89 10.24 -1.40
N ALA A 214 -28.10 11.33 -1.48
CA ALA A 214 -28.09 12.22 -2.63
C ALA A 214 -27.58 11.48 -3.89
N ILE A 215 -26.48 10.71 -3.78
CA ILE A 215 -25.97 9.90 -4.90
C ILE A 215 -27.01 8.87 -5.36
N ARG A 216 -27.69 8.19 -4.44
CA ARG A 216 -28.75 7.22 -4.80
C ARG A 216 -29.89 7.86 -5.58
N ARG A 217 -30.33 9.04 -5.15
CA ARG A 217 -31.41 9.77 -5.85
C ARG A 217 -30.99 10.17 -7.25
N GLU A 218 -29.80 10.73 -7.41
CA GLU A 218 -29.30 11.16 -8.70
C GLU A 218 -29.06 9.99 -9.64
N ASP A 219 -28.47 8.90 -9.13
CA ASP A 219 -28.25 7.67 -9.86
C ASP A 219 -29.55 7.07 -10.42
N ALA A 220 -30.61 7.08 -9.62
CA ALA A 220 -31.94 6.63 -10.06
C ALA A 220 -32.59 7.61 -11.06
N ALA A 221 -32.42 8.92 -10.85
CA ALA A 221 -32.95 9.95 -11.73
C ALA A 221 -32.32 9.93 -13.12
N GLU A 222 -31.02 9.63 -13.20
CA GLU A 222 -30.27 9.47 -14.46
C GLU A 222 -30.38 8.06 -15.04
N HIS A 223 -31.25 7.18 -14.51
CA HIS A 223 -31.48 5.80 -14.97
C HIS A 223 -30.20 4.94 -14.96
N HIS A 224 -29.39 5.07 -13.91
CA HIS A 224 -28.15 4.31 -13.71
C HIS A 224 -27.14 4.45 -14.87
N PRO A 225 -26.65 5.65 -15.16
CA PRO A 225 -25.71 5.89 -16.25
C PRO A 225 -24.42 5.11 -16.04
N ALA A 226 -23.68 4.79 -17.11
CA ALA A 226 -22.36 4.15 -16.99
C ALA A 226 -21.40 5.01 -16.14
N PHE A 227 -21.41 6.31 -16.32
CA PHE A 227 -20.70 7.30 -15.51
C PHE A 227 -21.69 8.24 -14.83
N LEU A 228 -21.68 8.27 -13.50
CA LEU A 228 -22.41 9.25 -12.70
C LEU A 228 -21.45 10.34 -12.25
N ASP A 229 -21.65 11.56 -12.72
CA ASP A 229 -20.77 12.68 -12.43
C ASP A 229 -21.01 13.23 -11.01
N LEU A 230 -20.28 12.71 -10.04
CA LEU A 230 -20.38 13.13 -8.64
C LEU A 230 -20.03 14.63 -8.42
N ARG A 231 -19.37 15.29 -9.37
CA ARG A 231 -19.07 16.73 -9.26
C ARG A 231 -20.36 17.57 -9.25
N LYS A 232 -21.38 17.11 -9.97
CA LYS A 232 -22.68 17.78 -10.08
C LYS A 232 -23.52 17.68 -8.80
N ILE A 233 -23.25 16.75 -7.92
CA ILE A 233 -23.97 16.54 -6.68
C ILE A 233 -23.30 17.36 -5.57
N PRO A 234 -23.93 18.44 -5.05
CA PRO A 234 -23.34 19.24 -3.99
C PRO A 234 -23.18 18.41 -2.71
N PHE A 235 -22.11 18.67 -1.96
CA PHE A 235 -21.89 17.96 -0.70
C PHE A 235 -22.86 18.50 0.37
N PRO A 236 -23.72 17.66 0.95
CA PRO A 236 -24.71 18.10 1.93
C PRO A 236 -24.08 18.83 3.12
N GLU A 237 -24.78 19.82 3.63
CA GLU A 237 -24.34 20.68 4.74
C GLU A 237 -22.97 21.36 4.50
N ASN A 238 -22.45 21.33 3.29
CA ASN A 238 -21.09 21.76 2.98
C ASN A 238 -20.03 21.08 3.88
N GLY A 239 -20.25 19.79 4.20
CA GLY A 239 -19.41 19.02 5.11
C GLY A 239 -18.01 18.78 4.60
N VAL A 240 -17.84 18.71 3.26
CA VAL A 240 -16.55 18.68 2.57
C VAL A 240 -16.62 19.64 1.38
N SER A 241 -15.61 20.49 1.23
CA SER A 241 -15.55 21.49 0.17
C SER A 241 -14.12 21.89 -0.20
N ALA A 242 -13.97 22.46 -1.38
CA ALA A 242 -12.76 23.10 -1.87
C ALA A 242 -13.09 24.57 -2.20
N PRO A 243 -12.89 25.51 -1.27
CA PRO A 243 -13.18 26.93 -1.51
C PRO A 243 -12.27 27.55 -2.57
N ASP A 244 -11.12 26.95 -2.79
CA ASP A 244 -10.17 27.28 -3.86
C ASP A 244 -9.41 26.00 -4.27
N PRO A 245 -8.61 26.03 -5.36
CA PRO A 245 -7.95 24.83 -5.89
C PRO A 245 -6.98 24.16 -4.91
N HIS A 246 -6.51 24.84 -3.88
CA HIS A 246 -5.47 24.36 -2.98
C HIS A 246 -5.89 24.32 -1.50
N THR A 247 -7.19 24.47 -1.20
CA THR A 247 -7.72 24.36 0.17
C THR A 247 -8.82 23.32 0.24
N LEU A 248 -8.54 22.21 0.92
CA LEU A 248 -9.54 21.20 1.27
C LEU A 248 -10.11 21.50 2.66
N VAL A 249 -11.42 21.64 2.78
CA VAL A 249 -12.12 21.82 4.05
C VAL A 249 -12.94 20.59 4.38
N ILE A 250 -12.74 20.02 5.57
CA ILE A 250 -13.54 18.90 6.09
C ILE A 250 -14.10 19.27 7.46
N ARG A 251 -15.40 19.06 7.63
CA ARG A 251 -16.14 19.35 8.86
C ARG A 251 -16.51 18.04 9.56
N ILE A 252 -16.13 17.93 10.85
CA ILE A 252 -16.28 16.73 11.67
C ILE A 252 -17.22 17.03 12.82
N ARG A 253 -18.10 16.09 13.15
CA ARG A 253 -18.97 16.16 14.34
C ARG A 253 -18.15 16.03 15.61
N GLY A 254 -18.29 16.99 16.52
CA GLY A 254 -17.60 16.99 17.80
C GLY A 254 -16.08 17.13 17.69
N LYS A 255 -15.38 16.64 18.70
CA LYS A 255 -13.90 16.56 18.75
C LYS A 255 -13.47 15.13 18.48
N TYR A 256 -12.72 14.93 17.39
CA TYR A 256 -12.22 13.61 16.99
C TYR A 256 -10.72 13.71 16.63
N PRO A 257 -9.83 13.66 17.64
CA PRO A 257 -8.39 13.84 17.44
C PRO A 257 -7.78 12.86 16.45
N GLN A 258 -8.25 11.59 16.41
CA GLN A 258 -7.78 10.55 15.52
C GLN A 258 -8.08 10.82 14.03
N PHE A 259 -8.79 11.90 13.71
CA PHE A 259 -9.09 12.24 12.32
C PHE A 259 -7.82 12.54 11.49
N GLN A 260 -6.76 13.02 12.12
CA GLN A 260 -5.48 13.23 11.43
C GLN A 260 -4.87 11.91 10.95
N ASP A 261 -5.02 10.82 11.71
CA ASP A 261 -4.55 9.50 11.31
C ASP A 261 -5.34 8.97 10.11
N TRP A 262 -6.65 9.24 10.04
CA TRP A 262 -7.45 8.93 8.85
C TRP A 262 -6.92 9.60 7.59
N LEU A 263 -6.42 10.82 7.68
CA LEU A 263 -5.85 11.57 6.56
C LEU A 263 -4.52 11.00 6.04
N THR A 264 -3.95 10.00 6.70
CA THR A 264 -2.80 9.23 6.21
C THR A 264 -3.23 7.99 5.41
N MET A 265 -4.52 7.62 5.46
CA MET A 265 -5.01 6.40 4.82
C MET A 265 -5.36 6.64 3.36
N SER A 266 -5.22 5.59 2.55
CA SER A 266 -5.55 5.59 1.12
C SER A 266 -6.98 6.05 0.81
N PHE A 267 -7.92 5.87 1.74
CA PHE A 267 -9.31 6.36 1.59
C PHE A 267 -9.42 7.87 1.33
N PHE A 268 -8.42 8.63 1.77
CA PHE A 268 -8.34 10.07 1.54
C PHE A 268 -7.37 10.44 0.40
N ALA A 269 -6.88 9.46 -0.36
CA ALA A 269 -6.09 9.77 -1.54
C ALA A 269 -6.97 10.37 -2.65
N PRO A 270 -6.44 11.34 -3.43
CA PRO A 270 -7.21 12.00 -4.48
C PRO A 270 -7.47 11.04 -5.64
N VAL A 271 -8.68 11.11 -6.20
CA VAL A 271 -9.07 10.36 -7.39
C VAL A 271 -9.57 11.34 -8.45
N PRO A 272 -8.96 11.37 -9.64
CA PRO A 272 -9.41 12.24 -10.71
C PRO A 272 -10.72 11.70 -11.30
N TRP A 273 -11.74 12.58 -11.45
CA TRP A 273 -13.01 12.21 -12.03
C TRP A 273 -12.89 11.70 -13.46
N GLU A 274 -11.86 12.17 -14.18
CA GLU A 274 -11.55 11.74 -15.54
C GLU A 274 -11.25 10.24 -15.63
N ALA A 275 -10.63 9.68 -14.59
CA ALA A 275 -10.38 8.24 -14.53
C ALA A 275 -11.69 7.45 -14.45
N GLU A 276 -12.64 7.87 -13.62
CA GLU A 276 -13.96 7.21 -13.56
C GLU A 276 -14.75 7.36 -14.86
N ALA A 277 -14.75 8.55 -15.44
CA ALA A 277 -15.41 8.79 -16.73
C ALA A 277 -14.81 7.93 -17.85
N PHE A 278 -13.49 7.82 -17.90
CA PHE A 278 -12.78 6.99 -18.85
C PHE A 278 -13.11 5.50 -18.66
N TYR A 279 -13.00 5.00 -17.42
CA TYR A 279 -13.25 3.60 -17.10
C TYR A 279 -14.73 3.18 -17.12
N ALA A 280 -15.64 4.12 -17.22
CA ALA A 280 -17.06 3.84 -17.37
C ALA A 280 -17.43 3.21 -18.74
N ASN A 281 -16.49 3.19 -19.70
CA ASN A 281 -16.74 2.54 -20.99
C ASN A 281 -17.00 1.04 -20.80
N PRO A 282 -18.17 0.53 -21.27
CA PRO A 282 -18.57 -0.85 -21.02
C PRO A 282 -17.62 -1.89 -21.66
N GLY A 283 -16.92 -1.56 -22.75
CA GLY A 283 -15.96 -2.43 -23.42
C GLY A 283 -14.74 -2.77 -22.57
N PHE A 284 -14.39 -1.94 -21.60
CA PHE A 284 -13.24 -2.21 -20.72
C PHE A 284 -13.44 -3.38 -19.73
N LYS A 285 -14.70 -3.74 -19.44
CA LYS A 285 -15.01 -4.83 -18.50
C LYS A 285 -14.49 -6.18 -18.97
N GLU A 286 -14.44 -6.41 -20.28
CA GLU A 286 -14.03 -7.69 -20.88
C GLU A 286 -12.57 -8.04 -20.54
N ASN A 287 -11.72 -7.03 -20.39
CA ASN A 287 -10.28 -7.20 -20.12
C ASN A 287 -9.86 -6.69 -18.73
N SER A 288 -10.80 -6.58 -17.78
CA SER A 288 -10.53 -6.11 -16.42
C SER A 288 -9.80 -4.75 -16.41
N ILE A 289 -10.15 -3.87 -17.36
CA ILE A 289 -9.61 -2.51 -17.41
C ILE A 289 -10.52 -1.61 -16.57
N GLY A 290 -9.96 -1.07 -15.48
CA GLY A 290 -10.69 -0.23 -14.55
C GLY A 290 -9.80 0.26 -13.42
N LEU A 291 -10.33 1.18 -12.61
CA LEU A 291 -9.58 1.80 -11.51
C LEU A 291 -9.07 0.78 -10.50
N ALA A 292 -9.77 -0.35 -10.34
CA ALA A 292 -9.38 -1.43 -9.43
C ALA A 292 -8.05 -2.11 -9.79
N TRP A 293 -7.62 -2.05 -11.04
CA TRP A 293 -6.39 -2.71 -11.51
C TRP A 293 -5.44 -1.79 -12.26
N TRP A 294 -5.95 -0.66 -12.74
CA TRP A 294 -5.19 0.38 -13.42
C TRP A 294 -5.38 1.71 -12.72
N PRO A 295 -4.81 1.84 -11.50
CA PRO A 295 -4.96 3.03 -10.66
C PRO A 295 -4.32 4.26 -11.30
N VAL A 296 -4.89 5.44 -11.00
CA VAL A 296 -4.41 6.74 -11.48
C VAL A 296 -4.17 7.64 -10.27
N GLY A 297 -2.93 7.86 -9.90
CA GLY A 297 -2.52 8.61 -8.72
C GLY A 297 -1.44 9.64 -9.01
N THR A 298 -0.97 10.29 -7.94
CA THR A 298 0.07 11.31 -7.96
C THR A 298 1.42 10.79 -7.47
N GLY A 299 1.46 9.55 -6.97
CA GLY A 299 2.60 8.96 -6.30
C GLY A 299 3.81 8.69 -7.19
N PRO A 300 4.89 8.18 -6.59
CA PRO A 300 6.17 7.97 -7.28
C PRO A 300 6.13 6.92 -8.38
N TYR A 301 5.10 6.08 -8.41
CA TYR A 301 4.96 5.02 -9.42
C TYR A 301 3.58 5.03 -10.08
N MET A 302 3.53 4.41 -11.25
CA MET A 302 2.31 4.13 -11.99
C MET A 302 2.28 2.67 -12.44
N MET A 303 1.10 2.07 -12.54
CA MET A 303 0.93 0.72 -13.07
C MET A 303 1.21 0.73 -14.58
N THR A 304 2.18 -0.07 -15.03
CA THR A 304 2.54 -0.19 -16.46
C THR A 304 2.30 -1.56 -17.04
N ALA A 305 2.10 -2.58 -16.19
CA ALA A 305 1.58 -3.88 -16.61
C ALA A 305 0.78 -4.52 -15.48
N TYR A 306 -0.35 -5.09 -15.82
CA TYR A 306 -1.18 -5.89 -14.91
C TYR A 306 -1.59 -7.17 -15.63
N GLU A 307 -1.00 -8.27 -15.22
CA GLU A 307 -1.33 -9.62 -15.67
C GLU A 307 -1.85 -10.39 -14.45
N GLU A 308 -3.17 -10.55 -14.36
CA GLU A 308 -3.81 -11.15 -13.20
C GLU A 308 -3.20 -12.51 -12.84
N ASN A 309 -2.90 -12.70 -11.56
CA ASN A 309 -2.28 -13.92 -11.01
C ASN A 309 -0.98 -14.35 -11.71
N ARG A 310 -0.25 -13.41 -12.31
CA ARG A 310 1.01 -13.67 -12.99
C ARG A 310 2.08 -12.62 -12.71
N ARG A 311 1.85 -11.36 -13.10
CA ARG A 311 2.86 -10.31 -13.02
C ARG A 311 2.25 -8.92 -12.99
N HIS A 312 2.76 -8.08 -12.12
CA HIS A 312 2.43 -6.66 -12.08
C HIS A 312 3.71 -5.84 -12.17
N VAL A 313 3.67 -4.71 -12.85
CA VAL A 313 4.82 -3.81 -12.99
C VAL A 313 4.42 -2.39 -12.64
N LEU A 314 5.14 -1.83 -11.67
CA LEU A 314 5.12 -0.42 -11.38
C LEU A 314 6.37 0.23 -12.00
N SER A 315 6.19 1.31 -12.74
CA SER A 315 7.29 2.12 -13.26
C SER A 315 7.26 3.50 -12.66
N ARG A 316 8.41 4.14 -12.53
CA ARG A 316 8.52 5.51 -12.02
C ARG A 316 7.55 6.42 -12.76
N ASN A 317 6.82 7.24 -12.01
CA ASN A 317 5.99 8.30 -12.56
C ASN A 317 6.90 9.44 -13.05
N PRO A 318 6.91 9.76 -14.34
CA PRO A 318 7.78 10.81 -14.88
C PRO A 318 7.39 12.22 -14.39
N ASP A 319 6.14 12.41 -13.98
CA ASP A 319 5.62 13.68 -13.48
C ASP A 319 5.54 13.73 -11.95
N PHE A 320 6.23 12.78 -11.26
CA PHE A 320 6.28 12.78 -9.79
C PHE A 320 6.96 14.04 -9.27
N HIS A 321 6.34 14.68 -8.31
CA HIS A 321 6.88 15.88 -7.67
C HIS A 321 8.13 15.55 -6.84
N PHE A 322 8.93 16.57 -6.53
CA PHE A 322 10.14 16.37 -5.74
C PHE A 322 9.80 15.87 -4.33
N SER A 323 10.41 14.77 -3.94
CA SER A 323 10.45 14.23 -2.59
C SER A 323 11.88 13.79 -2.27
N ALA A 324 12.29 13.93 -1.02
CA ALA A 324 13.65 13.57 -0.60
C ALA A 324 13.61 12.56 0.54
N TYR A 325 14.65 11.72 0.61
CA TYR A 325 14.85 10.81 1.73
C TYR A 325 15.05 11.62 3.03
N PRO A 326 14.41 11.23 4.16
CA PRO A 326 14.45 12.00 5.39
C PRO A 326 15.85 12.14 5.99
N CYS A 327 16.11 13.27 6.62
CA CYS A 327 17.36 13.56 7.31
C CYS A 327 17.27 13.40 8.85
N GLU A 328 16.07 13.07 9.33
CA GLU A 328 15.76 12.81 10.72
C GLU A 328 15.24 11.39 10.89
N GLY A 329 15.46 10.79 12.06
CA GLY A 329 15.01 9.45 12.40
C GLY A 329 14.82 9.27 13.90
N ALA A 330 14.58 8.04 14.32
CA ALA A 330 14.56 7.67 15.72
C ALA A 330 15.99 7.66 16.32
N PRO A 331 16.13 7.70 17.64
CA PRO A 331 17.44 7.56 18.29
C PRO A 331 18.16 6.28 17.84
N GLY A 332 19.44 6.41 17.46
CA GLY A 332 20.25 5.30 16.95
C GLY A 332 20.18 5.04 15.44
N ASP A 333 19.30 5.71 14.70
CA ASP A 333 19.16 5.47 13.24
C ASP A 333 20.37 6.01 12.46
N ARG A 334 21.01 7.06 12.95
CA ARG A 334 22.25 7.60 12.35
C ARG A 334 23.40 6.60 12.47
N GLU A 335 23.56 6.00 13.63
CA GLU A 335 24.59 4.99 13.93
C GLU A 335 24.37 3.70 13.14
N LYS A 336 23.11 3.38 12.86
CA LYS A 336 22.74 2.26 11.99
C LYS A 336 22.90 2.55 10.49
N GLY A 337 23.31 3.79 10.14
CA GLY A 337 23.47 4.20 8.75
C GLY A 337 22.15 4.50 7.99
N LEU A 338 21.01 4.51 8.66
CA LEU A 338 19.71 4.74 8.03
C LEU A 338 19.54 6.16 7.49
N LEU A 339 20.38 7.10 7.90
CA LEU A 339 20.37 8.49 7.41
C LEU A 339 21.45 8.77 6.33
N ALA A 340 22.11 7.72 5.81
CA ALA A 340 23.16 7.88 4.79
C ALA A 340 22.65 8.49 3.47
N ASP A 341 21.37 8.32 3.18
CA ASP A 341 20.71 8.81 1.97
C ASP A 341 19.96 10.14 2.19
N CYS A 342 20.17 10.81 3.33
CA CYS A 342 19.54 12.10 3.67
C CYS A 342 19.59 13.09 2.49
N GLY A 343 18.42 13.62 2.11
CA GLY A 343 18.28 14.64 1.07
C GLY A 343 18.36 14.12 -0.38
N LYS A 344 18.68 12.84 -0.59
CA LYS A 344 18.67 12.27 -1.94
C LYS A 344 17.25 12.22 -2.49
N PRO A 345 17.05 12.51 -3.80
CA PRO A 345 15.74 12.48 -4.41
C PRO A 345 15.16 11.07 -4.47
N LEU A 346 13.86 10.96 -4.17
CA LEU A 346 13.07 9.74 -4.27
C LEU A 346 12.25 9.73 -5.58
N PRO A 347 11.85 8.53 -6.05
CA PRO A 347 12.19 7.20 -5.56
C PRO A 347 13.58 6.75 -6.04
N PHE A 348 14.26 5.86 -5.29
CA PHE A 348 15.55 5.28 -5.71
C PHE A 348 15.40 4.20 -6.78
N ILE A 349 14.26 3.53 -6.79
CA ILE A 349 13.95 2.43 -7.71
C ILE A 349 13.23 3.00 -8.93
N ASP A 350 13.63 2.57 -10.14
CA ASP A 350 12.97 3.00 -11.37
C ASP A 350 11.77 2.13 -11.73
N ARG A 351 11.84 0.85 -11.34
CA ARG A 351 10.83 -0.14 -11.69
C ARG A 351 10.68 -1.19 -10.60
N ILE A 352 9.46 -1.61 -10.32
CA ILE A 352 9.14 -2.70 -9.39
C ILE A 352 8.38 -3.76 -10.17
N VAL A 353 8.90 -4.99 -10.16
CA VAL A 353 8.30 -6.13 -10.84
C VAL A 353 7.84 -7.13 -9.79
N PHE A 354 6.54 -7.29 -9.66
CA PHE A 354 5.93 -8.31 -8.83
C PHE A 354 5.60 -9.55 -9.68
N THR A 355 6.04 -10.71 -9.24
CA THR A 355 5.77 -11.99 -9.93
C THR A 355 5.11 -12.97 -8.98
N MET A 356 4.07 -13.68 -9.45
CA MET A 356 3.39 -14.66 -8.62
C MET A 356 4.26 -15.88 -8.39
N GLU A 357 4.40 -16.26 -7.12
CA GLU A 357 4.98 -17.54 -6.68
C GLU A 357 4.03 -18.20 -5.68
N LYS A 358 3.42 -19.29 -6.08
CA LYS A 358 2.41 -19.98 -5.25
C LYS A 358 3.03 -20.81 -4.14
N GLU A 359 4.18 -21.41 -4.40
CA GLU A 359 4.80 -22.39 -3.53
C GLU A 359 6.06 -21.84 -2.86
N ALA A 360 6.24 -22.13 -1.58
CA ALA A 360 7.37 -21.63 -0.77
C ALA A 360 8.73 -22.16 -1.27
N ILE A 361 8.82 -23.44 -1.69
CA ILE A 361 10.07 -24.04 -2.12
C ILE A 361 10.60 -23.43 -3.41
N PRO A 362 9.81 -23.29 -4.50
CA PRO A 362 10.24 -22.58 -5.70
C PRO A 362 10.60 -21.11 -5.42
N LEU A 363 9.84 -20.42 -4.58
CA LEU A 363 10.11 -19.05 -4.19
C LEU A 363 11.48 -18.92 -3.53
N ARG A 364 11.76 -19.76 -2.52
CA ARG A 364 13.04 -19.82 -1.81
C ARG A 364 14.21 -20.08 -2.78
N THR A 365 14.06 -21.09 -3.65
CA THR A 365 15.10 -21.44 -4.62
C THR A 365 15.40 -20.29 -5.57
N LYS A 366 14.39 -19.63 -6.10
CA LYS A 366 14.54 -18.46 -6.99
C LYS A 366 15.16 -17.27 -6.28
N PHE A 367 14.81 -17.02 -5.00
CA PHE A 367 15.45 -15.97 -4.21
C PHE A 367 16.97 -16.25 -4.06
N LEU A 368 17.36 -17.45 -3.65
CA LEU A 368 18.77 -17.82 -3.53
C LEU A 368 19.54 -17.77 -4.85
N GLN A 369 18.86 -17.94 -5.98
CA GLN A 369 19.41 -17.80 -7.32
C GLN A 369 19.45 -16.34 -7.82
N GLY A 370 18.95 -15.38 -7.04
CA GLY A 370 18.96 -13.96 -7.42
C GLY A 370 17.83 -13.53 -8.36
N TYR A 371 16.75 -14.30 -8.48
CA TYR A 371 15.56 -13.87 -9.23
C TYR A 371 14.75 -12.80 -8.50
N TYR A 372 14.86 -12.72 -7.18
CA TYR A 372 14.16 -11.79 -6.32
C TYR A 372 15.11 -11.08 -5.38
N ASP A 373 14.84 -9.82 -5.11
CA ASP A 373 15.58 -8.99 -4.15
C ASP A 373 15.03 -9.15 -2.72
N SER A 374 13.80 -9.68 -2.59
CA SER A 374 13.15 -10.04 -1.34
C SER A 374 12.47 -11.40 -1.48
N PRO A 375 12.41 -12.25 -0.43
CA PRO A 375 11.77 -13.56 -0.52
C PRO A 375 10.26 -13.50 -0.69
N ALA A 376 9.58 -12.50 -0.13
CA ALA A 376 8.16 -12.19 -0.36
C ALA A 376 7.78 -10.87 0.35
N ILE A 377 6.72 -10.22 -0.13
CA ILE A 377 6.13 -9.06 0.55
C ILE A 377 5.18 -9.51 1.66
N ASP A 378 4.49 -10.62 1.47
CA ASP A 378 3.37 -11.11 2.27
C ASP A 378 3.64 -12.44 3.02
N ARG A 379 4.86 -12.96 2.96
CA ARG A 379 5.23 -14.24 3.59
C ARG A 379 6.40 -14.11 4.56
N SER A 380 6.08 -13.75 5.78
CA SER A 380 7.05 -13.76 6.89
C SER A 380 7.61 -15.16 7.18
N ASP A 381 6.82 -16.22 6.95
CA ASP A 381 7.22 -17.61 7.14
C ASP A 381 8.46 -18.02 6.30
N VAL A 382 8.57 -17.54 5.06
CA VAL A 382 9.74 -17.82 4.21
C VAL A 382 10.98 -17.11 4.75
N GLY A 383 10.85 -15.83 5.13
CA GLY A 383 11.95 -15.06 5.74
C GLY A 383 12.40 -15.63 7.08
N GLN A 384 11.47 -16.11 7.90
CA GLN A 384 11.76 -16.78 9.17
C GLN A 384 12.53 -18.08 8.96
N GLY A 385 12.18 -18.89 7.94
CA GLY A 385 12.90 -20.09 7.59
C GLY A 385 14.39 -19.85 7.35
N PHE A 386 14.74 -18.79 6.61
CA PHE A 386 16.14 -18.41 6.38
C PHE A 386 16.90 -18.05 7.66
N LEU A 387 16.25 -17.34 8.58
CA LEU A 387 16.86 -16.94 9.86
C LEU A 387 17.17 -18.15 10.74
N VAL A 388 16.22 -19.08 10.85
CA VAL A 388 16.38 -20.31 11.63
C VAL A 388 17.51 -21.16 11.04
N GLU A 389 17.50 -21.37 9.73
CA GLU A 389 18.55 -22.13 9.04
C GLU A 389 19.93 -21.51 9.21
N ALA A 390 20.05 -20.18 9.14
CA ALA A 390 21.32 -19.49 9.37
C ALA A 390 21.80 -19.60 10.82
N ALA A 391 20.88 -19.68 11.80
CA ALA A 391 21.22 -19.89 13.20
C ALA A 391 21.68 -21.33 13.47
N ASP A 392 21.06 -22.30 12.79
CA ASP A 392 21.32 -23.72 13.01
C ASP A 392 22.52 -24.27 12.21
N SER A 393 22.93 -23.57 11.12
CA SER A 393 24.02 -24.00 10.23
C SER A 393 25.03 -22.89 9.94
N PRO A 394 26.26 -22.99 10.50
CA PRO A 394 27.35 -22.06 10.20
C PRO A 394 27.72 -22.00 8.69
N GLU A 395 27.49 -23.08 7.95
CA GLU A 395 27.76 -23.14 6.51
C GLU A 395 26.75 -22.28 5.74
N LEU A 396 25.45 -22.40 6.06
CA LEU A 396 24.40 -21.58 5.46
C LEU A 396 24.54 -20.11 5.84
N ALA A 397 24.90 -19.83 7.10
CA ALA A 397 25.17 -18.45 7.53
C ALA A 397 26.30 -17.80 6.69
N ARG A 398 27.35 -18.57 6.39
CA ARG A 398 28.46 -18.12 5.53
C ARG A 398 28.00 -17.92 4.09
N GLU A 399 27.26 -18.87 3.52
CA GLU A 399 26.69 -18.75 2.17
C GLU A 399 25.82 -17.51 2.03
N TYR A 400 24.96 -17.23 3.02
CA TYR A 400 24.09 -16.04 2.99
C TYR A 400 24.90 -14.76 3.11
N ALA A 401 25.96 -14.74 3.92
CA ALA A 401 26.86 -13.60 4.03
C ALA A 401 27.63 -13.33 2.72
N GLU A 402 28.12 -14.40 2.06
CA GLU A 402 28.79 -14.31 0.74
C GLU A 402 27.84 -13.75 -0.33
N LYS A 403 26.57 -14.12 -0.30
CA LYS A 403 25.50 -13.60 -1.15
C LYS A 403 25.00 -12.22 -0.73
N LYS A 404 25.53 -11.64 0.35
CA LYS A 404 25.11 -10.36 0.94
C LYS A 404 23.62 -10.30 1.30
N ILE A 405 23.06 -11.43 1.71
CA ILE A 405 21.68 -11.50 2.20
C ILE A 405 21.63 -10.84 3.57
N GLN A 406 20.73 -9.86 3.73
CA GLN A 406 20.51 -9.13 4.99
C GLN A 406 19.22 -9.59 5.65
N PHE A 407 19.23 -9.62 6.98
CA PHE A 407 18.07 -9.98 7.80
C PHE A 407 17.71 -8.82 8.72
N PRO A 408 17.10 -7.74 8.19
CA PRO A 408 16.65 -6.64 9.03
C PRO A 408 15.53 -7.14 9.95
N ARG A 409 15.61 -6.77 11.24
CA ARG A 409 14.59 -7.10 12.24
C ARG A 409 13.87 -5.83 12.68
N THR A 410 12.56 -5.84 12.64
CA THR A 410 11.70 -4.79 13.17
C THR A 410 10.55 -5.41 13.92
N VAL A 411 10.01 -4.71 14.91
CA VAL A 411 8.76 -5.12 15.53
C VAL A 411 7.64 -4.81 14.54
N ASP A 412 6.91 -5.86 14.14
CA ASP A 412 5.77 -5.73 13.23
C ASP A 412 4.61 -4.97 13.90
N LEU A 413 3.77 -4.35 13.08
CA LEU A 413 2.58 -3.61 13.49
C LEU A 413 1.32 -4.49 13.52
N SER A 414 1.46 -5.76 13.15
CA SER A 414 0.38 -6.74 13.19
C SER A 414 0.31 -7.43 14.53
N ASN A 415 -0.88 -7.91 14.88
CA ASN A 415 -1.09 -8.79 16.02
C ASN A 415 -1.93 -10.00 15.61
N GLY A 416 -1.63 -11.14 16.21
CA GLY A 416 -2.47 -12.33 16.21
C GLY A 416 -3.28 -12.37 17.51
N TYR A 417 -4.54 -12.76 17.44
CA TYR A 417 -5.38 -12.89 18.62
C TYR A 417 -6.40 -14.02 18.49
N LEU A 418 -6.82 -14.54 19.62
CA LEU A 418 -7.92 -15.48 19.73
C LEU A 418 -9.17 -14.72 20.18
N GLY A 419 -10.19 -14.70 19.33
CA GLY A 419 -11.42 -13.97 19.58
C GLY A 419 -12.54 -14.89 20.05
N PHE A 420 -13.32 -14.46 21.04
CA PHE A 420 -14.53 -15.15 21.47
C PHE A 420 -15.76 -14.57 20.76
N ASN A 421 -16.62 -15.45 20.24
CA ASN A 421 -17.93 -15.01 19.74
C ASN A 421 -18.81 -14.58 20.91
N MET A 422 -19.00 -13.29 21.08
CA MET A 422 -19.78 -12.72 22.18
C MET A 422 -21.29 -13.02 22.11
N MET A 423 -21.79 -13.56 21.00
CA MET A 423 -23.17 -14.04 20.84
C MET A 423 -23.33 -15.53 21.18
N ASP A 424 -22.24 -16.24 21.46
CA ASP A 424 -22.27 -17.66 21.80
C ASP A 424 -22.95 -17.86 23.18
N PRO A 425 -23.80 -18.91 23.34
CA PRO A 425 -24.53 -19.13 24.58
C PRO A 425 -23.65 -19.62 25.74
N VAL A 426 -22.41 -20.04 25.52
CA VAL A 426 -21.50 -20.61 26.53
C VAL A 426 -20.38 -19.64 26.88
N VAL A 427 -19.71 -19.08 25.86
CA VAL A 427 -18.56 -18.18 26.06
C VAL A 427 -18.89 -16.70 25.82
N GLY A 428 -20.07 -16.38 25.32
CA GLY A 428 -20.47 -15.04 24.94
C GLY A 428 -20.76 -14.08 26.11
N ALA A 429 -21.49 -13.00 25.79
CA ALA A 429 -21.77 -11.93 26.79
C ALA A 429 -22.63 -12.37 27.99
N GLY A 430 -23.48 -13.40 27.79
CA GLY A 430 -24.50 -13.79 28.77
C GLY A 430 -25.74 -12.88 28.72
N LYS A 431 -26.88 -13.40 29.12
CA LYS A 431 -28.19 -12.67 29.13
C LYS A 431 -28.51 -12.07 30.48
N THR A 432 -27.96 -12.61 31.57
CA THR A 432 -28.10 -12.09 32.92
C THR A 432 -26.76 -11.74 33.52
N PRO A 433 -26.69 -10.93 34.60
CA PRO A 433 -25.44 -10.62 35.29
C PRO A 433 -24.67 -11.87 35.75
N GLU A 434 -25.39 -12.90 36.20
CA GLU A 434 -24.80 -14.17 36.68
C GLU A 434 -24.24 -14.98 35.54
N GLU A 435 -24.92 -15.07 34.40
CA GLU A 435 -24.42 -15.71 33.18
C GLU A 435 -23.20 -14.94 32.66
N ALA A 436 -23.25 -13.62 32.60
CA ALA A 436 -22.14 -12.78 32.17
C ALA A 436 -20.87 -12.99 33.02
N ALA A 437 -21.05 -13.15 34.36
CA ALA A 437 -19.95 -13.44 35.28
C ALA A 437 -19.33 -14.82 35.00
N ARG A 438 -20.17 -15.87 34.88
CA ARG A 438 -19.70 -17.24 34.58
C ARG A 438 -18.98 -17.31 33.23
N HIS A 439 -19.57 -16.73 32.18
CA HIS A 439 -18.96 -16.73 30.82
C HIS A 439 -17.64 -15.93 30.79
N ARG A 440 -17.56 -14.84 31.55
CA ARG A 440 -16.31 -14.10 31.74
C ARG A 440 -15.23 -14.96 32.38
N ALA A 441 -15.59 -15.65 33.50
CA ALA A 441 -14.67 -16.55 34.18
C ALA A 441 -14.17 -17.69 33.25
N LEU A 442 -15.06 -18.23 32.40
CA LEU A 442 -14.70 -19.26 31.44
C LEU A 442 -13.72 -18.71 30.38
N ARG A 443 -13.98 -17.51 29.82
CA ARG A 443 -13.03 -16.88 28.89
C ARG A 443 -11.67 -16.62 29.52
N GLN A 444 -11.66 -16.15 30.78
CA GLN A 444 -10.41 -15.95 31.53
C GLN A 444 -9.66 -17.27 31.75
N ALA A 445 -10.37 -18.34 32.14
CA ALA A 445 -9.76 -19.67 32.29
C ALA A 445 -9.14 -20.19 31.00
N ILE A 446 -9.85 -20.03 29.85
CA ILE A 446 -9.30 -20.39 28.53
C ILE A 446 -8.05 -19.56 28.20
N SER A 447 -8.08 -18.25 28.48
CA SER A 447 -6.95 -17.36 28.21
C SER A 447 -5.71 -17.71 29.05
N ILE A 448 -5.89 -18.15 30.30
CA ILE A 448 -4.81 -18.57 31.21
C ILE A 448 -4.25 -19.95 30.80
N ALA A 449 -5.10 -20.82 30.25
CA ALA A 449 -4.70 -22.18 29.85
C ALA A 449 -3.79 -22.22 28.61
N ILE A 450 -3.68 -21.09 27.88
CA ILE A 450 -2.80 -20.99 26.70
C ILE A 450 -1.45 -20.45 27.16
N ASP A 451 -0.40 -21.23 26.99
CA ASP A 451 0.97 -20.78 27.16
C ASP A 451 1.47 -20.11 25.87
N TRP A 452 1.37 -18.78 25.85
CA TRP A 452 1.78 -18.00 24.68
C TRP A 452 3.29 -18.00 24.46
N GLU A 453 4.11 -18.20 25.49
CA GLU A 453 5.57 -18.29 25.37
C GLU A 453 5.95 -19.62 24.68
N GLU A 454 5.32 -20.74 25.10
CA GLU A 454 5.49 -22.02 24.45
C GLU A 454 4.98 -22.01 23.00
N GLU A 455 3.80 -21.41 22.75
CA GLU A 455 3.24 -21.24 21.40
C GLU A 455 4.20 -20.46 20.50
N ILE A 456 4.75 -19.35 20.98
CA ILE A 456 5.73 -18.54 20.25
C ILE A 456 7.01 -19.32 19.97
N ALA A 457 7.55 -20.03 20.96
CA ALA A 457 8.77 -20.81 20.80
C ALA A 457 8.62 -21.93 19.76
N ILE A 458 7.50 -22.68 19.83
CA ILE A 458 7.27 -23.83 18.96
C ILE A 458 6.87 -23.41 17.54
N PHE A 459 5.85 -22.55 17.40
CA PHE A 459 5.22 -22.25 16.11
C PHE A 459 5.77 -20.99 15.45
N GLN A 460 6.21 -20.00 16.24
CA GLN A 460 6.77 -18.76 15.71
C GLN A 460 8.31 -18.71 15.76
N LYS A 461 8.95 -19.77 16.27
CA LYS A 461 10.42 -19.86 16.36
C LYS A 461 11.06 -18.63 17.01
N ASP A 462 10.48 -18.15 18.10
CA ASP A 462 10.87 -16.95 18.83
C ASP A 462 10.85 -15.65 17.99
N GLN A 463 10.03 -15.62 16.91
CA GLN A 463 9.89 -14.45 16.04
C GLN A 463 8.64 -13.61 16.36
N ALA A 464 8.02 -13.83 17.52
CA ALA A 464 6.89 -13.03 17.99
C ALA A 464 7.13 -12.54 19.40
N ILE A 465 6.33 -11.58 19.84
CA ILE A 465 6.37 -10.98 21.18
C ILE A 465 4.98 -11.14 21.80
N PRO A 466 4.85 -11.69 23.04
CA PRO A 466 3.58 -11.70 23.74
C PRO A 466 3.05 -10.29 23.92
N LEU A 467 1.79 -10.04 23.56
CA LEU A 467 1.18 -8.72 23.67
C LEU A 467 0.47 -8.54 25.00
N MET A 468 0.68 -7.39 25.64
CA MET A 468 0.00 -6.99 26.87
C MET A 468 -1.31 -6.21 26.60
N GLY A 469 -1.68 -6.02 25.34
CA GLY A 469 -2.89 -5.30 24.93
C GLY A 469 -3.12 -5.40 23.42
N PRO A 470 -4.19 -4.80 22.89
CA PRO A 470 -4.55 -4.93 21.47
C PRO A 470 -3.68 -4.09 20.53
N ILE A 471 -2.82 -3.21 21.06
CA ILE A 471 -1.98 -2.32 20.26
C ILE A 471 -0.55 -2.87 20.26
N PRO A 472 0.02 -3.17 19.07
CA PRO A 472 1.39 -3.67 18.98
C PRO A 472 2.44 -2.68 19.51
N PRO A 473 3.49 -3.13 20.20
CA PRO A 473 4.54 -2.26 20.74
C PRO A 473 5.36 -1.56 19.65
N GLY A 474 5.31 -2.01 18.41
CA GLY A 474 5.90 -1.32 17.27
C GLY A 474 5.23 0.02 16.94
N ILE A 475 3.97 0.24 17.36
CA ILE A 475 3.30 1.52 17.25
C ILE A 475 3.81 2.48 18.34
N ASP A 476 3.80 2.04 19.58
CA ASP A 476 4.33 2.76 20.73
C ASP A 476 4.81 1.75 21.78
N PRO A 477 6.11 1.76 22.15
CA PRO A 477 6.66 0.80 23.13
C PRO A 477 5.92 0.77 24.46
N ARG A 478 5.28 1.87 24.86
CA ARG A 478 4.48 1.95 26.12
C ARG A 478 3.31 0.96 26.16
N PHE A 479 2.80 0.53 25.00
CA PHE A 479 1.72 -0.46 24.93
C PHE A 479 2.17 -1.89 25.25
N ASN A 480 3.48 -2.12 25.41
CA ASN A 480 4.01 -3.39 25.90
C ASN A 480 4.44 -3.33 27.38
N GLU A 481 4.14 -2.23 28.07
CA GLU A 481 4.31 -2.19 29.53
C GLU A 481 3.35 -3.19 30.18
N MET A 482 3.82 -3.77 31.29
CA MET A 482 3.10 -4.83 32.01
C MET A 482 1.66 -4.40 32.32
N ASN A 483 0.70 -5.09 31.71
CA ASN A 483 -0.72 -4.86 31.98
C ASN A 483 -1.09 -5.52 33.32
N PRO A 484 -1.43 -4.77 34.38
CA PRO A 484 -1.72 -5.34 35.70
C PRO A 484 -2.94 -6.25 35.71
N VAL A 485 -3.84 -6.15 34.73
CA VAL A 485 -4.99 -7.06 34.58
C VAL A 485 -4.53 -8.41 34.06
N VAL A 486 -3.71 -8.44 33.02
CA VAL A 486 -3.14 -9.67 32.46
C VAL A 486 -2.22 -10.35 33.50
N TYR A 487 -1.35 -9.60 34.15
CA TYR A 487 -0.45 -10.13 35.17
C TYR A 487 -1.18 -10.76 36.36
N ARG A 488 -2.28 -10.16 36.83
CA ARG A 488 -3.07 -10.74 37.90
C ARG A 488 -3.77 -12.05 37.51
N MET A 489 -4.08 -12.21 36.22
CA MET A 489 -4.68 -13.45 35.72
C MET A 489 -3.68 -14.61 35.64
N THR A 490 -2.40 -14.31 35.38
CA THR A 490 -1.34 -15.31 35.22
C THR A 490 -0.61 -15.63 36.53
N ALA A 491 -0.66 -14.76 37.53
CA ALA A 491 0.02 -14.92 38.81
C ALA A 491 -0.86 -15.51 39.94
N SER A 492 -2.14 -15.77 39.72
CA SER A 492 -3.09 -16.40 40.63
C SER A 492 -3.40 -17.83 40.22
#